data_8e8ed8aab4e26929d27e83065b666789
#
_entry.id   8e8ed8aab4e26929d27e83065b666789
#
_cell.length_a   1.000
_cell.length_b   1.000
_cell.length_c   1.000
_cell.angle_alpha   90.00
_cell.angle_beta   90.00
_cell.angle_gamma   90.00
#
_symmetry.space_group_name_H-M   'P 1'
#
loop_
_entity.id
_entity.type
_entity.pdbx_description
1 polymer ?
#
loop_
_entity_poly.entity_id
_entity_poly.type
_entity_poly.pdbx_seq_one_letter_code
_entity_poly.pdbx_strand_id
1 'polypeptide(L)'
;MPVRIHNFMGRFGWEMQKRFPMLSSNAYLKLQFASRAKSQKGYIDYFNSCKEPPQPLIFNIETINRCNSTCAFCTANKNAEKRPYCRMEDELFYKIIDQLADWGFKGHLTLYGDNEPLLDTRIIEFHKYCREKLAEAFLFMSTNGLILTVDKVKEVAPYVDQLIINNYCLDMKLHDNVKEIYEYAKAHPDEFKDVDILIQMRYMEAVLTNRAGSAPNKKNDTKIITETCLMPFTDVFVFPDGRMGICCCDNFEVTNMADLNKVSVKEAWNSDMYKKVRESISEGRQNWPFCKFCDFIDAGLRMDAVADILAGREMHGARQSLRRKK
;
A
#
# COMPACT_ATOMS: atom_id res chain seq x y z
N MET A 1 -12.09 7.80 -19.67
CA MET A 1 -11.60 9.08 -19.10
C MET A 1 -10.38 8.79 -18.26
N PRO A 2 -9.27 9.55 -18.42
CA PRO A 2 -8.05 9.33 -17.65
C PRO A 2 -8.18 9.71 -16.17
N VAL A 3 -9.19 10.52 -15.80
CA VAL A 3 -9.42 10.95 -14.43
C VAL A 3 -10.83 10.61 -13.96
N ARG A 4 -10.94 10.10 -12.74
CA ARG A 4 -12.22 9.74 -12.11
C ARG A 4 -12.21 10.07 -10.62
N ILE A 5 -13.37 10.45 -10.11
CA ILE A 5 -13.60 10.64 -8.67
C ILE A 5 -14.32 9.43 -8.11
N HIS A 6 -13.78 8.84 -7.07
CA HIS A 6 -14.39 7.74 -6.34
C HIS A 6 -14.78 8.19 -4.93
N ASN A 7 -16.09 8.13 -4.67
CA ASN A 7 -16.62 8.36 -3.33
C ASN A 7 -17.08 7.01 -2.75
N PHE A 8 -16.21 6.38 -1.99
CA PHE A 8 -16.41 5.03 -1.48
C PHE A 8 -17.66 4.84 -0.62
N MET A 9 -18.13 5.90 0.03
CA MET A 9 -19.19 5.78 1.04
C MET A 9 -20.46 6.55 0.69
N GLY A 10 -20.44 7.41 -0.31
CA GLY A 10 -21.54 8.33 -0.54
C GLY A 10 -21.83 9.24 0.67
N ARG A 11 -22.73 10.22 0.51
CA ARG A 11 -23.07 11.20 1.57
C ARG A 11 -23.63 10.51 2.83
N PHE A 12 -24.45 9.49 2.66
CA PHE A 12 -25.06 8.74 3.77
C PHE A 12 -24.01 8.00 4.59
N GLY A 13 -23.07 7.32 3.94
CA GLY A 13 -21.99 6.60 4.63
C GLY A 13 -21.07 7.53 5.42
N TRP A 14 -20.79 8.73 4.90
CA TRP A 14 -20.03 9.76 5.62
C TRP A 14 -20.77 10.23 6.89
N GLU A 15 -22.06 10.51 6.80
CA GLU A 15 -22.87 10.89 7.97
C GLU A 15 -22.94 9.77 9.00
N MET A 16 -23.05 8.52 8.56
CA MET A 16 -23.02 7.36 9.45
C MET A 16 -21.65 7.20 10.14
N GLN A 17 -20.55 7.39 9.43
CA GLN A 17 -19.20 7.37 10.06
C GLN A 17 -19.02 8.48 11.09
N LYS A 18 -19.50 9.69 10.81
CA LYS A 18 -19.46 10.80 11.76
C LYS A 18 -20.28 10.51 13.01
N ARG A 19 -21.46 9.92 12.86
CA ARG A 19 -22.43 9.72 13.94
C ARG A 19 -22.17 8.45 14.75
N PHE A 20 -21.62 7.41 14.12
CA PHE A 20 -21.40 6.10 14.70
C PHE A 20 -20.07 5.49 14.25
N PRO A 21 -18.92 6.06 14.62
CA PRO A 21 -17.62 5.63 14.12
C PRO A 21 -17.26 4.19 14.50
N MET A 22 -17.84 3.64 15.58
CA MET A 22 -17.54 2.28 16.05
C MET A 22 -18.55 1.21 15.61
N LEU A 23 -19.80 1.57 15.25
CA LEU A 23 -20.84 0.58 14.90
C LEU A 23 -20.63 -0.07 13.52
N SER A 24 -19.95 0.62 12.63
CA SER A 24 -19.67 0.10 11.27
C SER A 24 -18.55 -0.96 11.24
N SER A 25 -17.77 -1.12 12.32
CA SER A 25 -16.51 -1.86 12.24
C SER A 25 -16.65 -3.37 12.49
N ASN A 26 -17.34 -3.83 13.54
CA ASN A 26 -17.24 -5.24 13.97
C ASN A 26 -18.04 -6.25 13.14
N ALA A 27 -19.28 -5.95 12.77
CA ALA A 27 -20.08 -6.84 11.92
C ALA A 27 -19.53 -6.84 10.48
N TYR A 28 -19.17 -5.67 9.96
CA TYR A 28 -18.56 -5.52 8.65
C TYR A 28 -17.20 -6.24 8.56
N LEU A 29 -16.36 -6.13 9.59
CA LEU A 29 -15.08 -6.84 9.69
C LEU A 29 -15.27 -8.36 9.64
N LYS A 30 -16.22 -8.90 10.42
CA LYS A 30 -16.53 -10.35 10.41
C LYS A 30 -16.94 -10.85 9.04
N LEU A 31 -17.82 -10.12 8.35
CA LEU A 31 -18.25 -10.46 6.99
C LEU A 31 -17.09 -10.41 5.99
N GLN A 32 -16.22 -9.43 6.11
CA GLN A 32 -15.04 -9.28 5.25
C GLN A 32 -14.04 -10.42 5.49
N PHE A 33 -13.74 -10.78 6.74
CA PHE A 33 -12.90 -11.94 7.03
C PHE A 33 -13.49 -13.24 6.47
N ALA A 34 -14.78 -13.49 6.73
CA ALA A 34 -15.45 -14.69 6.24
C ALA A 34 -15.45 -14.79 4.71
N SER A 35 -15.70 -13.68 4.01
CA SER A 35 -15.72 -13.65 2.54
C SER A 35 -14.35 -13.93 1.91
N ARG A 36 -13.26 -13.70 2.63
CA ARG A 36 -11.89 -13.84 2.11
C ARG A 36 -11.15 -15.07 2.60
N ALA A 37 -11.64 -15.71 3.66
CA ALA A 37 -10.96 -16.84 4.30
C ALA A 37 -10.60 -17.96 3.32
N LYS A 38 -11.51 -18.29 2.38
CA LYS A 38 -11.26 -19.32 1.36
C LYS A 38 -10.12 -18.93 0.41
N SER A 39 -10.11 -17.70 -0.09
CA SER A 39 -9.07 -17.22 -1.02
C SER A 39 -7.73 -17.05 -0.30
N GLN A 40 -7.74 -16.59 0.95
CA GLN A 40 -6.53 -16.47 1.77
C GLN A 40 -5.90 -17.84 2.00
N LYS A 41 -6.71 -18.82 2.45
CA LYS A 41 -6.23 -20.19 2.65
C LYS A 41 -5.71 -20.79 1.34
N GLY A 42 -6.46 -20.68 0.25
CA GLY A 42 -6.03 -21.19 -1.05
C GLY A 42 -4.70 -20.63 -1.52
N TYR A 43 -4.46 -19.33 -1.31
CA TYR A 43 -3.17 -18.72 -1.67
C TYR A 43 -2.03 -19.20 -0.77
N ILE A 44 -2.25 -19.34 0.53
CA ILE A 44 -1.25 -19.87 1.47
C ILE A 44 -0.89 -21.31 1.10
N ASP A 45 -1.89 -22.15 0.80
CA ASP A 45 -1.67 -23.53 0.37
C ASP A 45 -0.86 -23.57 -0.95
N TYR A 46 -1.18 -22.68 -1.93
CA TYR A 46 -0.39 -22.49 -3.15
C TYR A 46 1.04 -22.08 -2.83
N PHE A 47 1.24 -21.04 -2.03
CA PHE A 47 2.56 -20.52 -1.66
C PHE A 47 3.44 -21.60 -1.03
N ASN A 48 2.86 -22.38 -0.09
CA ASN A 48 3.57 -23.45 0.62
C ASN A 48 3.85 -24.67 -0.27
N SER A 49 3.11 -24.84 -1.37
CA SER A 49 3.35 -25.93 -2.34
C SER A 49 4.50 -25.61 -3.32
N CYS A 50 4.90 -24.35 -3.42
CA CYS A 50 5.98 -23.92 -4.31
C CYS A 50 7.33 -24.37 -3.75
N LYS A 51 8.22 -24.88 -4.62
CA LYS A 51 9.58 -25.29 -4.25
C LYS A 51 10.40 -24.13 -3.70
N GLU A 52 10.26 -22.96 -4.31
CA GLU A 52 10.77 -21.67 -3.82
C GLU A 52 9.59 -20.72 -3.62
N PRO A 53 9.60 -19.86 -2.60
CA PRO A 53 8.56 -18.85 -2.43
C PRO A 53 8.38 -18.02 -3.70
N PRO A 54 7.15 -17.84 -4.21
CA PRO A 54 6.91 -16.94 -5.34
C PRO A 54 7.32 -15.51 -4.98
N GLN A 55 7.61 -14.70 -5.99
CA GLN A 55 7.91 -13.28 -5.78
C GLN A 55 6.77 -12.56 -5.04
N PRO A 56 7.07 -11.50 -4.27
CA PRO A 56 6.03 -10.68 -3.67
C PRO A 56 5.15 -10.07 -4.76
N LEU A 57 3.86 -9.95 -4.47
CA LEU A 57 2.89 -9.33 -5.38
C LEU A 57 2.98 -7.80 -5.32
N ILE A 58 3.33 -7.27 -4.15
CA ILE A 58 3.42 -5.83 -3.88
C ILE A 58 4.73 -5.52 -3.18
N PHE A 59 5.45 -4.55 -3.71
CA PHE A 59 6.69 -4.06 -3.12
C PHE A 59 6.53 -2.58 -2.76
N ASN A 60 6.63 -2.28 -1.47
CA ASN A 60 6.47 -0.93 -0.95
C ASN A 60 7.82 -0.42 -0.43
N ILE A 61 8.23 0.76 -0.87
CA ILE A 61 9.45 1.43 -0.41
C ILE A 61 9.07 2.79 0.17
N GLU A 62 9.28 2.97 1.46
CA GLU A 62 9.16 4.29 2.08
C GLU A 62 10.47 5.04 1.90
N THR A 63 10.50 6.05 1.04
CA THR A 63 11.75 6.80 0.74
C THR A 63 12.04 7.87 1.78
N ILE A 64 11.02 8.30 2.53
CA ILE A 64 11.09 9.29 3.61
C ILE A 64 9.95 8.99 4.60
N ASN A 65 10.19 9.10 5.90
CA ASN A 65 9.17 8.81 6.92
C ASN A 65 8.45 10.07 7.43
N ARG A 66 7.99 10.95 6.55
CA ARG A 66 7.25 12.17 6.94
C ARG A 66 6.01 12.37 6.09
N CYS A 67 5.00 12.96 6.74
CA CYS A 67 3.76 13.38 6.09
C CYS A 67 3.39 14.80 6.56
N ASN A 68 2.77 15.59 5.70
CA ASN A 68 2.26 16.93 6.00
C ASN A 68 0.77 16.96 6.38
N SER A 69 0.10 15.79 6.37
CA SER A 69 -1.32 15.67 6.70
C SER A 69 -1.56 15.43 8.20
N THR A 70 -2.81 15.59 8.65
CA THR A 70 -3.25 15.43 10.04
C THR A 70 -4.36 14.39 10.19
N CYS A 71 -4.42 13.39 9.30
CA CYS A 71 -5.44 12.34 9.34
C CYS A 71 -5.48 11.64 10.71
N ALA A 72 -6.64 11.61 11.35
CA ALA A 72 -6.78 11.12 12.73
C ALA A 72 -6.41 9.63 12.91
N PHE A 73 -6.53 8.84 11.84
CA PHE A 73 -6.24 7.39 11.85
C PHE A 73 -4.80 7.04 11.50
N CYS A 74 -3.98 8.01 11.09
CA CYS A 74 -2.64 7.75 10.55
C CYS A 74 -1.55 8.04 11.58
N THR A 75 -0.62 7.12 11.75
CA THR A 75 0.55 7.25 12.63
C THR A 75 1.57 8.25 12.12
N ALA A 76 1.72 8.36 10.78
CA ALA A 76 2.58 9.34 10.12
C ALA A 76 1.95 10.74 10.02
N ASN A 77 0.78 10.96 10.67
CA ASN A 77 0.22 12.27 10.90
C ASN A 77 1.26 13.16 11.57
N LYS A 78 1.49 14.35 11.00
CA LYS A 78 2.54 15.28 11.46
C LYS A 78 2.49 15.62 12.96
N ASN A 79 1.33 15.44 13.61
CA ASN A 79 1.13 15.69 15.02
C ASN A 79 1.35 14.43 15.89
N ALA A 80 1.36 13.24 15.30
CA ALA A 80 1.47 11.95 16.00
C ALA A 80 2.77 11.20 15.67
N GLU A 81 3.52 11.62 14.64
CA GLU A 81 4.77 10.99 14.24
C GLU A 81 5.82 11.05 15.35
N LYS A 82 6.33 9.91 15.74
CA LYS A 82 7.32 9.76 16.81
C LYS A 82 8.67 9.21 16.34
N ARG A 83 8.73 8.73 15.11
CA ARG A 83 9.96 8.18 14.55
C ARG A 83 10.99 9.30 14.33
N PRO A 84 12.27 9.08 14.57
CA PRO A 84 13.31 9.98 14.08
C PRO A 84 13.15 10.21 12.59
N TYR A 85 13.48 11.41 12.12
CA TYR A 85 13.49 11.67 10.68
C TYR A 85 14.48 10.72 9.99
N CYS A 86 14.01 10.05 8.96
CA CYS A 86 14.83 9.19 8.13
C CYS A 86 14.47 9.40 6.66
N ARG A 87 15.48 9.40 5.82
CA ARG A 87 15.41 9.46 4.37
C ARG A 87 16.32 8.36 3.80
N MET A 88 15.80 7.60 2.86
CA MET A 88 16.59 6.54 2.20
C MET A 88 17.75 7.15 1.41
N GLU A 89 18.94 6.57 1.55
CA GLU A 89 20.09 6.93 0.73
C GLU A 89 19.86 6.54 -0.72
N ASP A 90 20.33 7.37 -1.65
CA ASP A 90 20.11 7.19 -3.08
C ASP A 90 20.69 5.86 -3.58
N GLU A 91 21.92 5.52 -3.12
CA GLU A 91 22.60 4.27 -3.48
C GLU A 91 21.81 3.03 -3.05
N LEU A 92 21.19 3.09 -1.87
CA LEU A 92 20.36 2.00 -1.37
C LEU A 92 19.09 1.85 -2.22
N PHE A 93 18.45 2.96 -2.58
CA PHE A 93 17.28 2.94 -3.45
C PHE A 93 17.60 2.31 -4.80
N TYR A 94 18.64 2.80 -5.47
CA TYR A 94 19.03 2.26 -6.78
C TYR A 94 19.43 0.79 -6.71
N LYS A 95 20.17 0.39 -5.67
CA LYS A 95 20.52 -1.02 -5.41
C LYS A 95 19.28 -1.91 -5.29
N ILE A 96 18.24 -1.47 -4.57
CA ILE A 96 16.98 -2.23 -4.42
C ILE A 96 16.29 -2.38 -5.76
N ILE A 97 16.17 -1.31 -6.55
CA ILE A 97 15.49 -1.35 -7.84
C ILE A 97 16.25 -2.21 -8.85
N ASP A 98 17.59 -2.13 -8.90
CA ASP A 98 18.41 -2.99 -9.76
C ASP A 98 18.25 -4.47 -9.39
N GLN A 99 18.24 -4.80 -8.09
CA GLN A 99 18.00 -6.18 -7.63
C GLN A 99 16.59 -6.69 -7.97
N LEU A 100 15.58 -5.83 -7.94
CA LEU A 100 14.23 -6.18 -8.40
C LEU A 100 14.20 -6.45 -9.91
N ALA A 101 14.93 -5.65 -10.69
CA ALA A 101 15.07 -5.85 -12.14
C ALA A 101 15.79 -7.16 -12.46
N ASP A 102 16.90 -7.44 -11.79
CA ASP A 102 17.66 -8.70 -11.93
C ASP A 102 16.83 -9.93 -11.51
N TRP A 103 15.97 -9.77 -10.52
CA TRP A 103 15.03 -10.82 -10.11
C TRP A 103 13.84 -10.99 -11.07
N GLY A 104 13.69 -10.10 -12.06
CA GLY A 104 12.58 -10.10 -13.01
C GLY A 104 11.24 -9.75 -12.36
N PHE A 105 11.21 -8.80 -11.43
CA PHE A 105 10.01 -8.39 -10.73
C PHE A 105 8.96 -7.78 -11.66
N LYS A 106 7.73 -8.32 -11.60
CA LYS A 106 6.60 -7.91 -12.44
C LYS A 106 5.34 -7.52 -11.63
N GLY A 107 5.48 -7.46 -10.32
CA GLY A 107 4.38 -7.13 -9.40
C GLY A 107 4.04 -5.64 -9.38
N HIS A 108 3.37 -5.23 -8.34
CA HIS A 108 3.06 -3.83 -8.06
C HIS A 108 4.17 -3.18 -7.24
N LEU A 109 4.67 -2.03 -7.68
CA LEU A 109 5.65 -1.25 -6.95
C LEU A 109 5.08 0.11 -6.58
N THR A 110 5.29 0.53 -5.35
CA THR A 110 4.97 1.87 -4.89
C THR A 110 6.07 2.45 -4.01
N LEU A 111 6.32 3.74 -4.16
CA LEU A 111 7.34 4.47 -3.41
C LEU A 111 6.71 5.26 -2.25
N TYR A 112 5.75 4.64 -1.57
CA TYR A 112 5.18 5.20 -0.35
C TYR A 112 4.86 4.10 0.67
N GLY A 113 4.77 4.52 1.92
CA GLY A 113 4.34 3.71 3.04
C GLY A 113 3.43 4.53 3.95
N ASP A 114 3.96 4.93 5.07
CA ASP A 114 3.31 5.83 6.02
C ASP A 114 3.90 7.25 5.92
N ASN A 115 3.91 7.80 4.73
CA ASN A 115 4.48 9.11 4.41
C ASN A 115 3.63 9.86 3.37
N GLU A 116 4.05 11.07 3.04
CA GLU A 116 3.65 11.77 1.83
C GLU A 116 4.83 11.77 0.85
N PRO A 117 4.75 11.01 -0.25
CA PRO A 117 5.89 10.84 -1.16
C PRO A 117 6.36 12.16 -1.79
N LEU A 118 5.47 13.12 -2.03
CA LEU A 118 5.83 14.43 -2.61
C LEU A 118 6.68 15.33 -1.68
N LEU A 119 6.87 14.94 -0.42
CA LEU A 119 7.84 15.59 0.47
C LEU A 119 9.28 15.18 0.16
N ASP A 120 9.48 14.06 -0.53
CA ASP A 120 10.79 13.69 -1.06
C ASP A 120 10.98 14.34 -2.45
N THR A 121 11.88 15.28 -2.55
CA THR A 121 12.12 16.01 -3.80
C THR A 121 12.64 15.14 -4.94
N ARG A 122 13.11 13.92 -4.64
CA ARG A 122 13.64 12.95 -5.62
C ARG A 122 12.55 12.04 -6.18
N ILE A 123 11.32 12.12 -5.65
CA ILE A 123 10.29 11.10 -5.91
C ILE A 123 9.97 10.89 -7.39
N ILE A 124 10.01 11.95 -8.18
CA ILE A 124 9.73 11.89 -9.62
C ILE A 124 10.88 11.18 -10.35
N GLU A 125 12.14 11.52 -10.03
CA GLU A 125 13.32 10.86 -10.58
C GLU A 125 13.36 9.38 -10.18
N PHE A 126 12.98 9.06 -8.96
CA PHE A 126 12.85 7.68 -8.51
C PHE A 126 11.78 6.88 -9.29
N HIS A 127 10.61 7.47 -9.57
CA HIS A 127 9.60 6.82 -10.41
C HIS A 127 10.09 6.64 -11.85
N LYS A 128 10.82 7.62 -12.40
CA LYS A 128 11.45 7.49 -13.72
C LYS A 128 12.41 6.32 -13.76
N TYR A 129 13.33 6.23 -12.80
CA TYR A 129 14.27 5.11 -12.70
C TYR A 129 13.56 3.76 -12.56
N CYS A 130 12.55 3.67 -11.70
CA CYS A 130 11.72 2.46 -11.60
C CYS A 130 11.09 2.08 -12.95
N ARG A 131 10.58 3.05 -13.71
CA ARG A 131 9.96 2.78 -15.01
C ARG A 131 10.97 2.29 -16.04
N GLU A 132 12.18 2.82 -16.03
CA GLU A 132 13.26 2.40 -16.92
C GLU A 132 13.70 0.97 -16.62
N LYS A 133 13.84 0.61 -15.36
CA LYS A 133 14.32 -0.71 -14.92
C LYS A 133 13.25 -1.80 -14.88
N LEU A 134 12.01 -1.44 -14.56
CA LEU A 134 10.91 -2.36 -14.29
C LEU A 134 9.75 -2.13 -15.30
N ALA A 135 10.02 -2.33 -16.58
CA ALA A 135 9.07 -2.02 -17.65
C ALA A 135 7.73 -2.77 -17.55
N GLU A 136 7.72 -3.98 -16.98
CA GLU A 136 6.53 -4.82 -16.84
C GLU A 136 5.82 -4.68 -15.48
N ALA A 137 6.48 -4.07 -14.48
CA ALA A 137 5.88 -3.84 -13.18
C ALA A 137 4.79 -2.76 -13.26
N PHE A 138 3.76 -2.91 -12.43
CA PHE A 138 2.73 -1.89 -12.27
C PHE A 138 3.19 -0.86 -11.24
N LEU A 139 3.49 0.34 -11.70
CA LEU A 139 3.94 1.42 -10.84
C LEU A 139 2.76 2.30 -10.46
N PHE A 140 2.54 2.49 -9.17
CA PHE A 140 1.53 3.42 -8.71
C PHE A 140 2.07 4.36 -7.64
N MET A 141 1.57 5.59 -7.68
CA MET A 141 1.87 6.61 -6.67
C MET A 141 0.58 6.96 -5.93
N SER A 142 0.64 7.01 -4.60
CA SER A 142 -0.46 7.46 -3.77
C SER A 142 -0.02 8.69 -2.98
N THR A 143 -0.79 9.76 -3.03
CA THR A 143 -0.51 11.05 -2.37
C THR A 143 -1.74 11.58 -1.65
N ASN A 144 -1.55 12.39 -0.61
CA ASN A 144 -2.65 13.11 0.03
C ASN A 144 -3.13 14.32 -0.79
N GLY A 145 -2.40 14.66 -1.85
CA GLY A 145 -2.75 15.73 -2.80
C GLY A 145 -2.49 17.15 -2.30
N LEU A 146 -2.15 17.39 -1.02
CA LEU A 146 -2.07 18.75 -0.45
C LEU A 146 -1.05 19.68 -1.14
N ILE A 147 0.03 19.10 -1.67
CA ILE A 147 1.09 19.84 -2.37
C ILE A 147 1.22 19.45 -3.85
N LEU A 148 0.25 18.67 -4.34
CA LEU A 148 0.20 18.28 -5.73
C LEU A 148 -0.33 19.44 -6.59
N THR A 149 0.30 19.67 -7.74
CA THR A 149 -0.11 20.66 -8.74
C THR A 149 -0.31 19.97 -10.09
N VAL A 150 -0.95 20.65 -11.04
CA VAL A 150 -1.08 20.15 -12.43
C VAL A 150 0.28 19.83 -13.03
N ASP A 151 1.28 20.70 -12.81
CA ASP A 151 2.63 20.48 -13.35
C ASP A 151 3.29 19.23 -12.76
N LYS A 152 3.19 19.03 -11.43
CA LYS A 152 3.67 17.78 -10.81
C LYS A 152 2.96 16.53 -11.32
N VAL A 153 1.66 16.62 -11.61
CA VAL A 153 0.94 15.50 -12.25
C VAL A 153 1.51 15.22 -13.63
N LYS A 154 1.77 16.23 -14.45
CA LYS A 154 2.41 16.07 -15.78
C LYS A 154 3.80 15.45 -15.68
N GLU A 155 4.59 15.86 -14.69
CA GLU A 155 5.94 15.34 -14.47
C GLU A 155 5.93 13.85 -14.07
N VAL A 156 4.99 13.39 -13.23
CA VAL A 156 4.97 12.01 -12.74
C VAL A 156 4.19 11.05 -13.65
N ALA A 157 3.17 11.55 -14.36
CA ALA A 157 2.26 10.74 -15.17
C ALA A 157 2.94 9.79 -16.18
N PRO A 158 4.06 10.17 -16.86
CA PRO A 158 4.74 9.28 -17.78
C PRO A 158 5.34 8.01 -17.12
N TYR A 159 5.59 8.05 -15.84
CA TYR A 159 6.34 7.02 -15.13
C TYR A 159 5.47 6.09 -14.26
N VAL A 160 4.19 6.42 -14.06
CA VAL A 160 3.27 5.62 -13.27
C VAL A 160 2.10 5.11 -14.11
N ASP A 161 1.58 3.93 -13.78
CA ASP A 161 0.37 3.39 -14.40
C ASP A 161 -0.89 3.92 -13.70
N GLN A 162 -0.77 4.28 -12.41
CA GLN A 162 -1.87 4.85 -11.65
C GLN A 162 -1.36 5.95 -10.69
N LEU A 163 -2.06 7.07 -10.66
CA LEU A 163 -1.91 8.12 -9.66
C LEU A 163 -3.16 8.18 -8.78
N ILE A 164 -3.00 7.85 -7.51
CA ILE A 164 -4.10 7.89 -6.52
C ILE A 164 -3.96 9.17 -5.70
N ILE A 165 -4.94 10.06 -5.81
CA ILE A 165 -5.02 11.29 -5.03
C ILE A 165 -6.05 11.09 -3.92
N ASN A 166 -5.58 10.91 -2.68
CA ASN A 166 -6.45 10.78 -1.52
C ASN A 166 -6.84 12.17 -1.01
N ASN A 167 -7.98 12.65 -1.45
CA ASN A 167 -8.52 13.93 -0.98
C ASN A 167 -9.14 13.75 0.41
N TYR A 168 -8.31 13.91 1.44
CA TYR A 168 -8.75 13.84 2.83
C TYR A 168 -9.47 15.11 3.24
N CYS A 169 -10.76 15.04 3.55
CA CYS A 169 -11.60 16.19 3.86
C CYS A 169 -12.62 15.90 4.95
N LEU A 170 -13.22 16.96 5.51
CA LEU A 170 -14.26 16.88 6.54
C LEU A 170 -15.66 17.09 5.99
N ASP A 171 -15.80 17.65 4.78
CA ASP A 171 -17.05 18.17 4.22
C ASP A 171 -17.40 17.59 2.83
N MET A 172 -16.71 16.55 2.39
CA MET A 172 -16.88 15.92 1.07
C MET A 172 -16.59 16.86 -0.12
N LYS A 173 -15.76 17.87 0.07
CA LYS A 173 -15.32 18.73 -1.03
C LYS A 173 -13.92 18.40 -1.45
N LEU A 174 -13.64 18.61 -2.72
CA LEU A 174 -12.26 18.58 -3.22
C LEU A 174 -11.50 19.79 -2.68
N HIS A 175 -10.23 19.60 -2.35
CA HIS A 175 -9.30 20.72 -2.19
C HIS A 175 -9.17 21.46 -3.51
N ASP A 176 -8.95 22.78 -3.47
CA ASP A 176 -8.94 23.63 -4.66
C ASP A 176 -7.94 23.17 -5.71
N ASN A 177 -6.72 22.83 -5.32
CA ASN A 177 -5.70 22.29 -6.21
C ASN A 177 -6.09 20.91 -6.79
N VAL A 178 -6.76 20.04 -6.03
CA VAL A 178 -7.23 18.74 -6.52
C VAL A 178 -8.39 18.93 -7.51
N LYS A 179 -9.24 19.92 -7.28
CA LYS A 179 -10.28 20.30 -8.23
C LYS A 179 -9.68 20.83 -9.53
N GLU A 180 -8.68 21.69 -9.45
CA GLU A 180 -7.95 22.19 -10.61
C GLU A 180 -7.33 21.04 -11.43
N ILE A 181 -6.67 20.09 -10.77
CA ILE A 181 -6.12 18.88 -11.41
C ILE A 181 -7.22 18.08 -12.11
N TYR A 182 -8.36 17.89 -11.46
CA TYR A 182 -9.49 17.16 -12.05
C TYR A 182 -10.01 17.83 -13.31
N GLU A 183 -10.28 19.16 -13.26
CA GLU A 183 -10.79 19.90 -14.40
C GLU A 183 -9.77 19.95 -15.54
N TYR A 184 -8.48 20.13 -15.21
CA TYR A 184 -7.40 20.12 -16.21
C TYR A 184 -7.31 18.75 -16.90
N ALA A 185 -7.23 17.66 -16.15
CA ALA A 185 -7.11 16.32 -16.74
C ALA A 185 -8.34 15.90 -17.54
N LYS A 186 -9.51 16.41 -17.18
CA LYS A 186 -10.75 16.22 -17.94
C LYS A 186 -10.75 16.98 -19.26
N ALA A 187 -10.17 18.19 -19.27
CA ALA A 187 -10.06 19.02 -20.46
C ALA A 187 -8.95 18.57 -21.42
N HIS A 188 -7.92 17.86 -20.90
CA HIS A 188 -6.76 17.42 -21.67
C HIS A 188 -6.54 15.90 -21.56
N PRO A 189 -7.52 15.08 -22.00
CA PRO A 189 -7.49 13.62 -21.78
C PRO A 189 -6.31 12.94 -22.50
N ASP A 190 -5.82 13.50 -23.59
CA ASP A 190 -4.73 12.94 -24.37
C ASP A 190 -3.38 13.02 -23.65
N GLU A 191 -3.18 14.04 -22.81
CA GLU A 191 -1.96 14.18 -22.01
C GLU A 191 -1.84 13.08 -20.95
N PHE A 192 -2.96 12.48 -20.52
CA PHE A 192 -3.02 11.47 -19.45
C PHE A 192 -3.56 10.12 -19.90
N LYS A 193 -3.56 9.83 -21.20
CA LYS A 193 -4.12 8.60 -21.79
C LYS A 193 -3.50 7.31 -21.24
N ASP A 194 -2.25 7.36 -20.84
CA ASP A 194 -1.48 6.19 -20.38
C ASP A 194 -1.45 6.02 -18.85
N VAL A 195 -2.00 6.98 -18.10
CA VAL A 195 -2.12 6.92 -16.63
C VAL A 195 -3.58 6.90 -16.18
N ASP A 196 -3.88 6.14 -15.12
CA ASP A 196 -5.19 6.15 -14.44
C ASP A 196 -5.13 7.10 -13.25
N ILE A 197 -5.74 8.29 -13.36
CA ILE A 197 -5.81 9.25 -12.25
C ILE A 197 -7.07 8.99 -11.44
N LEU A 198 -6.90 8.49 -10.22
CA LEU A 198 -7.99 8.17 -9.31
C LEU A 198 -8.02 9.13 -8.12
N ILE A 199 -9.00 9.99 -8.07
CA ILE A 199 -9.26 10.86 -6.91
C ILE A 199 -10.18 10.12 -5.94
N GLN A 200 -9.70 9.84 -4.74
CA GLN A 200 -10.48 9.19 -3.68
C GLN A 200 -10.90 10.21 -2.64
N MET A 201 -12.21 10.37 -2.48
CA MET A 201 -12.76 11.16 -1.39
C MET A 201 -12.65 10.38 -0.08
N ARG A 202 -11.91 10.90 0.89
CA ARG A 202 -11.61 10.23 2.16
C ARG A 202 -11.99 11.11 3.34
N TYR A 203 -12.66 10.51 4.33
CA TYR A 203 -12.97 11.22 5.58
C TYR A 203 -11.75 11.26 6.49
N MET A 204 -11.30 12.47 6.84
CA MET A 204 -10.06 12.69 7.59
C MET A 204 -10.09 12.12 9.02
N GLU A 205 -11.28 12.05 9.63
CA GLU A 205 -11.50 11.53 10.98
C GLU A 205 -12.06 10.10 10.99
N ALA A 206 -11.90 9.36 9.89
CA ALA A 206 -12.37 7.98 9.82
C ALA A 206 -11.71 7.11 10.89
N VAL A 207 -12.47 6.18 11.49
CA VAL A 207 -11.91 5.09 12.29
C VAL A 207 -11.76 3.88 11.39
N LEU A 208 -10.53 3.54 11.06
CA LEU A 208 -10.20 2.44 10.15
C LEU A 208 -9.79 1.18 10.94
N THR A 209 -8.73 0.53 10.53
CA THR A 209 -8.12 -0.60 11.27
C THR A 209 -7.23 -0.10 12.39
N ASN A 210 -6.96 -0.95 13.38
CA ASN A 210 -6.08 -0.61 14.51
C ASN A 210 -4.58 -0.66 14.14
N ARG A 211 -4.24 -1.14 12.92
CA ARG A 211 -2.87 -1.21 12.39
C ARG A 211 -1.89 -1.83 13.40
N ALA A 212 -2.21 -3.02 13.89
CA ALA A 212 -1.46 -3.72 14.94
C ALA A 212 -1.26 -2.89 16.23
N GLY A 213 -2.19 -1.96 16.50
CA GLY A 213 -2.16 -1.10 17.68
C GLY A 213 -1.50 0.26 17.49
N SER A 214 -1.04 0.56 16.29
CA SER A 214 -0.38 1.84 16.00
C SER A 214 -1.36 2.97 15.66
N ALA A 215 -2.62 2.68 15.28
CA ALA A 215 -3.59 3.70 14.88
C ALA A 215 -3.94 4.65 16.06
N PRO A 216 -3.76 5.98 15.91
CA PRO A 216 -3.95 6.93 17.01
C PRO A 216 -5.39 6.99 17.54
N ASN A 217 -6.37 6.81 16.66
CA ASN A 217 -7.80 6.97 16.97
C ASN A 217 -8.56 5.65 17.17
N LYS A 218 -7.87 4.51 17.15
CA LYS A 218 -8.44 3.20 17.43
C LYS A 218 -7.56 2.44 18.41
N LYS A 219 -8.01 2.33 19.65
CA LYS A 219 -7.31 1.54 20.67
C LYS A 219 -7.18 0.08 20.22
N ASN A 220 -6.12 -0.58 20.64
CA ASN A 220 -6.00 -2.03 20.53
C ASN A 220 -7.22 -2.65 21.19
N ASP A 221 -8.00 -3.35 20.38
CA ASP A 221 -9.01 -4.25 20.93
C ASP A 221 -8.26 -5.40 21.61
N THR A 222 -8.69 -5.78 22.80
CA THR A 222 -8.16 -6.95 23.51
C THR A 222 -8.58 -8.27 22.85
N LYS A 223 -9.39 -8.18 21.82
CA LYS A 223 -9.86 -9.34 21.06
C LYS A 223 -8.76 -9.93 20.21
N ILE A 224 -8.44 -11.16 20.49
CA ILE A 224 -7.52 -11.97 19.67
C ILE A 224 -8.14 -12.23 18.30
N ILE A 225 -7.37 -11.96 17.24
CA ILE A 225 -7.73 -12.25 15.86
C ILE A 225 -7.10 -13.59 15.48
N THR A 226 -7.93 -14.55 15.08
CA THR A 226 -7.51 -15.91 14.72
C THR A 226 -7.41 -16.13 13.21
N GLU A 227 -8.01 -15.25 12.43
CA GLU A 227 -7.92 -15.28 10.99
C GLU A 227 -6.49 -15.02 10.51
N THR A 228 -6.10 -15.68 9.42
CA THR A 228 -4.79 -15.49 8.80
C THR A 228 -4.65 -14.14 8.11
N CYS A 229 -3.45 -13.82 7.63
CA CYS A 229 -3.12 -12.58 6.91
C CYS A 229 -2.20 -12.88 5.73
N LEU A 230 -2.51 -12.35 4.56
CA LEU A 230 -1.69 -12.56 3.35
C LEU A 230 -0.45 -11.66 3.29
N MET A 231 -0.38 -10.57 4.07
CA MET A 231 0.70 -9.59 3.95
C MET A 231 2.11 -10.23 3.95
N PRO A 232 2.46 -11.14 4.88
CA PRO A 232 3.80 -11.77 4.88
C PRO A 232 4.06 -12.68 3.68
N PHE A 233 3.03 -13.06 2.93
CA PHE A 233 3.12 -13.94 1.76
C PHE A 233 3.08 -13.18 0.43
N THR A 234 2.64 -11.93 0.45
CA THR A 234 2.35 -11.15 -0.75
C THR A 234 3.07 -9.82 -0.83
N ASP A 235 3.46 -9.25 0.31
CA ASP A 235 3.97 -7.88 0.36
C ASP A 235 5.37 -7.81 0.96
N VAL A 236 6.15 -6.88 0.44
CA VAL A 236 7.38 -6.37 1.07
C VAL A 236 7.14 -4.93 1.47
N PHE A 237 7.63 -4.55 2.63
CA PHE A 237 7.64 -3.19 3.12
C PHE A 237 9.05 -2.81 3.55
N VAL A 238 9.62 -1.79 2.93
CA VAL A 238 10.99 -1.32 3.20
C VAL A 238 10.92 0.06 3.83
N PHE A 239 11.53 0.19 5.02
CA PHE A 239 11.68 1.48 5.70
C PHE A 239 12.80 2.32 5.08
N PRO A 240 12.84 3.64 5.34
CA PRO A 240 13.87 4.50 4.75
C PRO A 240 15.32 4.13 5.12
N ASP A 241 15.54 3.45 6.23
CA ASP A 241 16.86 2.98 6.64
C ASP A 241 17.29 1.63 6.01
N GLY A 242 16.43 1.05 5.16
CA GLY A 242 16.69 -0.21 4.46
C GLY A 242 16.27 -1.46 5.21
N ARG A 243 15.78 -1.37 6.45
CA ARG A 243 15.18 -2.51 7.13
C ARG A 243 13.85 -2.88 6.49
N MET A 244 13.53 -4.15 6.50
CA MET A 244 12.23 -4.67 6.06
C MET A 244 11.34 -4.95 7.26
N GLY A 245 10.15 -4.35 7.27
CA GLY A 245 9.09 -4.66 8.22
C GLY A 245 8.23 -5.85 7.77
N ILE A 246 7.44 -6.39 8.69
CA ILE A 246 6.52 -7.50 8.39
C ILE A 246 5.41 -7.08 7.40
N CYS A 247 4.96 -5.83 7.45
CA CYS A 247 3.92 -5.26 6.59
C CYS A 247 3.76 -3.75 6.84
N CYS A 248 2.89 -3.10 6.06
CA CYS A 248 2.57 -1.68 6.19
C CYS A 248 1.80 -1.30 7.49
N CYS A 249 1.51 -2.23 8.38
CA CYS A 249 0.96 -1.93 9.72
C CYS A 249 2.05 -1.71 10.77
N ASP A 250 3.31 -1.98 10.44
CA ASP A 250 4.46 -1.76 11.33
C ASP A 250 4.96 -0.31 11.26
N ASN A 251 4.08 0.61 11.62
CA ASN A 251 4.34 2.05 11.54
C ASN A 251 5.44 2.54 12.50
N PHE A 252 5.74 1.78 13.55
CA PHE A 252 6.77 2.14 14.52
C PHE A 252 8.09 1.39 14.29
N GLU A 253 8.21 0.64 13.18
CA GLU A 253 9.43 -0.06 12.78
C GLU A 253 9.94 -1.04 13.85
N VAL A 254 8.98 -1.71 14.54
CA VAL A 254 9.29 -2.63 15.64
C VAL A 254 9.63 -4.04 15.16
N THR A 255 9.28 -4.39 13.92
CA THR A 255 9.68 -5.66 13.33
C THR A 255 10.90 -5.46 12.42
N ASN A 256 11.72 -6.50 12.32
CA ASN A 256 12.89 -6.49 11.43
C ASN A 256 13.00 -7.86 10.77
N MET A 257 12.48 -7.94 9.54
CA MET A 257 12.51 -9.18 8.76
C MET A 257 13.85 -9.39 8.08
N ALA A 258 14.51 -8.32 7.67
CA ALA A 258 15.84 -8.29 7.07
C ALA A 258 16.35 -6.85 6.96
N ASP A 259 17.62 -6.69 6.62
CA ASP A 259 18.30 -5.41 6.39
C ASP A 259 18.92 -5.41 4.98
N LEU A 260 18.34 -4.63 4.07
CA LEU A 260 18.76 -4.57 2.67
C LEU A 260 20.12 -3.87 2.46
N ASN A 261 20.67 -3.24 3.51
CA ASN A 261 22.06 -2.81 3.48
C ASN A 261 23.03 -4.02 3.50
N LYS A 262 22.60 -5.16 4.07
CA LYS A 262 23.43 -6.33 4.33
C LYS A 262 23.18 -7.50 3.39
N VAL A 263 21.92 -7.68 2.97
CA VAL A 263 21.50 -8.81 2.13
C VAL A 263 20.76 -8.32 0.89
N SER A 264 20.62 -9.16 -0.12
CA SER A 264 19.83 -8.84 -1.30
C SER A 264 18.31 -8.95 -1.04
N VAL A 265 17.50 -8.33 -1.89
CA VAL A 265 16.04 -8.40 -1.83
C VAL A 265 15.54 -9.85 -1.86
N LYS A 266 16.12 -10.70 -2.75
CA LYS A 266 15.73 -12.10 -2.86
C LYS A 266 16.11 -12.91 -1.62
N GLU A 267 17.30 -12.70 -1.05
CA GLU A 267 17.74 -13.33 0.20
C GLU A 267 16.86 -12.89 1.36
N ALA A 268 16.55 -11.59 1.46
CA ALA A 268 15.68 -11.03 2.48
C ALA A 268 14.28 -11.68 2.45
N TRP A 269 13.65 -11.78 1.28
CA TRP A 269 12.35 -12.40 1.08
C TRP A 269 12.31 -13.88 1.46
N ASN A 270 13.44 -14.57 1.28
CA ASN A 270 13.61 -16.01 1.59
C ASN A 270 14.27 -16.25 2.95
N SER A 271 14.45 -15.21 3.78
CA SER A 271 15.12 -15.33 5.08
C SER A 271 14.38 -16.26 6.04
N ASP A 272 15.12 -16.83 7.00
CA ASP A 272 14.54 -17.69 8.03
C ASP A 272 13.54 -16.95 8.92
N MET A 273 13.70 -15.62 9.09
CA MET A 273 12.73 -14.80 9.79
C MET A 273 11.39 -14.74 9.06
N TYR A 274 11.40 -14.52 7.74
CA TYR A 274 10.16 -14.55 6.95
C TYR A 274 9.51 -15.95 6.93
N LYS A 275 10.30 -17.03 6.84
CA LYS A 275 9.79 -18.41 6.94
C LYS A 275 9.06 -18.61 8.26
N LYS A 276 9.71 -18.29 9.38
CA LYS A 276 9.14 -18.42 10.73
C LYS A 276 7.83 -17.62 10.89
N VAL A 277 7.78 -16.38 10.37
CA VAL A 277 6.56 -15.56 10.40
C VAL A 277 5.45 -16.21 9.59
N ARG A 278 5.74 -16.65 8.36
CA ARG A 278 4.76 -17.29 7.47
C ARG A 278 4.20 -18.58 8.06
N GLU A 279 5.03 -19.42 8.62
CA GLU A 279 4.62 -20.63 9.33
C GLU A 279 3.65 -20.28 10.46
N SER A 280 4.01 -19.33 11.33
CA SER A 280 3.17 -18.91 12.45
C SER A 280 1.83 -18.33 11.99
N ILE A 281 1.83 -17.48 10.96
CA ILE A 281 0.64 -16.79 10.45
C ILE A 281 -0.26 -17.73 9.60
N SER A 282 0.29 -18.78 9.00
CA SER A 282 -0.50 -19.80 8.30
C SER A 282 -1.56 -20.43 9.22
N GLU A 283 -1.24 -20.59 10.49
CA GLU A 283 -2.13 -21.12 11.52
C GLU A 283 -2.99 -20.07 12.21
N GLY A 284 -2.79 -18.78 11.86
CA GLY A 284 -3.55 -17.64 12.38
C GLY A 284 -2.66 -16.57 13.05
N ARG A 285 -3.16 -15.33 13.02
CA ARG A 285 -2.44 -14.14 13.54
C ARG A 285 -2.09 -14.21 15.02
N GLN A 286 -2.87 -14.96 15.82
CA GLN A 286 -2.64 -15.11 17.26
C GLN A 286 -1.28 -15.73 17.58
N ASN A 287 -0.68 -16.44 16.64
CA ASN A 287 0.61 -17.12 16.81
C ASN A 287 1.82 -16.18 16.61
N TRP A 288 1.59 -14.96 16.19
CA TRP A 288 2.64 -13.94 16.07
C TRP A 288 2.31 -12.71 16.92
N PRO A 289 3.15 -12.36 17.91
CA PRO A 289 2.81 -11.32 18.91
C PRO A 289 2.38 -9.98 18.30
N PHE A 290 3.08 -9.51 17.27
CA PHE A 290 2.77 -8.26 16.57
C PHE A 290 1.39 -8.30 15.88
N CYS A 291 0.98 -9.46 15.36
CA CYS A 291 -0.24 -9.63 14.58
C CYS A 291 -1.47 -9.99 15.40
N LYS A 292 -1.28 -10.45 16.64
CA LYS A 292 -2.31 -11.07 17.50
C LYS A 292 -3.61 -10.27 17.63
N PHE A 293 -3.52 -8.95 17.64
CA PHE A 293 -4.67 -8.05 17.79
C PHE A 293 -4.92 -7.19 16.55
N CYS A 294 -4.20 -7.44 15.46
CA CYS A 294 -4.31 -6.65 14.24
C CYS A 294 -5.59 -6.99 13.47
N ASP A 295 -6.46 -6.02 13.31
CA ASP A 295 -7.72 -6.15 12.58
C ASP A 295 -7.63 -5.70 11.11
N PHE A 296 -6.41 -5.60 10.57
CA PHE A 296 -6.22 -5.30 9.15
C PHE A 296 -6.84 -6.39 8.25
N ILE A 297 -7.45 -5.97 7.14
CA ILE A 297 -8.11 -6.87 6.19
C ILE A 297 -7.48 -6.68 4.81
N ASP A 298 -7.11 -7.81 4.20
CA ASP A 298 -6.61 -7.83 2.83
C ASP A 298 -7.66 -7.30 1.84
N ALA A 299 -7.25 -6.41 0.93
CA ALA A 299 -8.16 -5.74 0.00
C ALA A 299 -7.47 -5.33 -1.32
N GLY A 300 -8.29 -4.91 -2.28
CA GLY A 300 -7.85 -4.26 -3.51
C GLY A 300 -6.93 -5.12 -4.36
N LEU A 301 -5.90 -4.50 -4.92
CA LEU A 301 -4.98 -5.11 -5.90
C LEU A 301 -4.40 -6.46 -5.47
N ARG A 302 -4.13 -6.66 -4.18
CA ARG A 302 -3.65 -7.94 -3.65
C ARG A 302 -4.66 -9.05 -3.86
N MET A 303 -5.93 -8.82 -3.53
CA MET A 303 -6.96 -9.85 -3.66
C MET A 303 -7.27 -10.15 -5.12
N ASP A 304 -7.19 -9.17 -6.02
CA ASP A 304 -7.32 -9.38 -7.46
C ASP A 304 -6.17 -10.27 -7.99
N ALA A 305 -4.92 -9.98 -7.62
CA ALA A 305 -3.77 -10.78 -8.00
C ALA A 305 -3.84 -12.22 -7.44
N VAL A 306 -4.26 -12.39 -6.19
CA VAL A 306 -4.50 -13.70 -5.57
C VAL A 306 -5.56 -14.48 -6.34
N ALA A 307 -6.66 -13.84 -6.72
CA ALA A 307 -7.72 -14.49 -7.50
C ALA A 307 -7.23 -14.93 -8.89
N ASP A 308 -6.38 -14.13 -9.54
CA ASP A 308 -5.80 -14.48 -10.83
C ASP A 308 -4.87 -15.71 -10.73
N ILE A 309 -4.01 -15.76 -9.71
CA ILE A 309 -3.10 -16.88 -9.45
C ILE A 309 -3.90 -18.16 -9.17
N LEU A 310 -4.91 -18.10 -8.29
CA LEU A 310 -5.73 -19.26 -7.95
C LEU A 310 -6.58 -19.77 -9.13
N ALA A 311 -6.83 -18.94 -10.13
CA ALA A 311 -7.50 -19.31 -11.37
C ALA A 311 -6.52 -19.85 -12.44
N GLY A 312 -5.24 -20.06 -12.09
CA GLY A 312 -4.21 -20.51 -13.03
C GLY A 312 -3.88 -19.50 -14.13
N ARG A 313 -4.26 -18.24 -13.92
CA ARG A 313 -3.87 -17.15 -14.83
C ARG A 313 -2.47 -16.70 -14.48
N GLU A 314 -1.55 -16.78 -15.46
CA GLU A 314 -0.24 -16.19 -15.29
C GLU A 314 -0.39 -14.72 -14.89
N MET A 315 0.38 -14.28 -13.91
CA MET A 315 0.64 -12.86 -13.70
C MET A 315 1.45 -12.36 -14.91
N HIS A 316 0.78 -12.18 -16.03
CA HIS A 316 1.30 -11.30 -17.07
C HIS A 316 1.51 -9.96 -16.41
N GLY A 317 2.74 -9.45 -16.36
CA GLY A 317 3.17 -8.29 -15.60
C GLY A 317 2.01 -7.39 -15.19
N ALA A 318 1.89 -7.03 -13.96
CA ALA A 318 0.70 -6.38 -13.39
C ALA A 318 0.19 -5.22 -14.28
N ARG A 319 1.10 -4.63 -15.06
CA ARG A 319 0.81 -3.61 -16.09
C ARG A 319 -0.05 -4.12 -17.25
N GLN A 320 0.14 -5.37 -17.69
CA GLN A 320 -0.64 -5.92 -18.82
C GLN A 320 -2.04 -6.36 -18.42
N SER A 321 -2.22 -6.85 -17.18
CA SER A 321 -3.53 -7.30 -16.69
C SER A 321 -4.53 -6.15 -16.57
N LEU A 322 -4.08 -4.93 -16.29
CA LEU A 322 -4.94 -3.74 -16.20
C LEU A 322 -5.25 -3.12 -17.57
N ARG A 323 -4.35 -3.23 -18.56
CA ARG A 323 -4.65 -2.83 -19.94
C ARG A 323 -5.73 -3.68 -20.60
N ARG A 324 -5.92 -4.94 -20.15
CA ARG A 324 -7.00 -5.83 -20.62
C ARG A 324 -8.36 -5.55 -19.97
N LYS A 325 -8.39 -4.81 -18.84
CA LYS A 325 -9.62 -4.42 -18.14
C LYS A 325 -10.15 -3.03 -18.57
N LYS A 326 -9.40 -2.29 -19.40
CA LYS A 326 -9.83 -1.07 -20.08
C LYS A 326 -10.37 -1.40 -21.49
#